data_f6fcdead8d39965e94934588bed62138
#
_entry.id   f6fcdead8d39965e94934588bed62138
#
_cell.length_a   1.000
_cell.length_b   1.000
_cell.length_c   1.000
_cell.angle_alpha   90.00
_cell.angle_beta   90.00
_cell.angle_gamma   90.00
#
_symmetry.space_group_name_H-M   'P 1'
#
loop_
_entity.id
_entity.type
_entity.pdbx_description
1 polymer ?
#
loop_
_entity_poly.entity_id
_entity_poly.type
_entity_poly.pdbx_seq_one_letter_code
_entity_poly.pdbx_strand_id
1 'polypeptide(L)'
;EKKRGMTIDLGYAYLPLKEKVLGFIDVPGHEKFLANMLAGLGGVHYAMLIVAADEGIAAQTKEHLAILRQLQFTEIMVVITKADRATDEQIESLKTQIQTDYPFLAQSHYFITSAQTGLGIDALRDYLANLPELAEINKLFRYAIDRVFSVKGAGTVVTGTAFAGTVSIDDELFLSTGQKVRVKNIHAQNTPSEKGLAGQRLALNLNVDLDRIPMQRGDWLLASEPLEPTDRITIEITPEVNLKDSQPIHIYHAASRTTGKLTLLESKNAMKNDRTLAEVILEQPLFLAFGDKLILRSGDAKALVGGAKVLEIHSPKRYKRTEARLAFLAKLNQAQTAIQRIGLTLQKEAVSAQALMWSEQLTENQLAEALAENGDIRFQNWCFNRDYQREKTQQILTALATYHEQHNDQLGLSKARLYRIATLNQPENLIYHFIEEMLDEGQLQQTRGWLHLPSHKIQFSAEEQSLWQAVLAEFEKAHGQAIWVRDMATALAQDESVMRNFMYKAGKLGYLTPIVKDRFFLTESIYAYARLIKEMAGEEGKVAVNELRDKLNFGRKLTVQLMEYFDRTGFLRRKGNDHILRDKDTFDL
;
A
#
# COMPACT_ATOMS: atom_id res chain seq x y z
N GLU A 1 13.81 -39.60 18.31
CA GLU A 1 12.67 -40.33 17.73
C GLU A 1 12.63 -41.78 18.23
N LYS A 2 13.66 -42.54 18.04
CA LYS A 2 13.72 -43.97 18.45
C LYS A 2 13.36 -44.22 19.93
N LYS A 3 13.58 -43.26 20.84
CA LYS A 3 13.24 -43.35 22.26
C LYS A 3 11.84 -42.82 22.62
N ARG A 4 11.22 -41.99 21.75
CA ARG A 4 9.93 -41.30 22.01
C ARG A 4 8.77 -41.93 21.26
N GLY A 5 9.03 -42.74 20.23
CA GLY A 5 8.00 -43.38 19.42
C GLY A 5 7.16 -42.43 18.55
N MET A 6 7.48 -41.10 18.48
CA MET A 6 6.81 -40.16 17.60
C MET A 6 7.74 -39.06 17.09
N THR A 7 7.48 -38.58 15.89
CA THR A 7 8.15 -37.48 15.25
C THR A 7 7.64 -36.14 15.76
N ILE A 8 8.51 -35.26 16.25
CA ILE A 8 8.15 -33.93 16.75
C ILE A 8 8.58 -32.81 15.84
N ASP A 9 9.51 -33.05 14.96
CA ASP A 9 10.02 -32.07 13.99
C ASP A 9 10.01 -32.69 12.60
N LEU A 10 10.33 -31.86 11.58
CA LEU A 10 10.39 -32.32 10.20
C LEU A 10 11.53 -33.31 9.97
N GLY A 11 11.24 -34.38 9.27
CA GLY A 11 12.22 -35.31 8.72
C GLY A 11 12.46 -35.02 7.24
N TYR A 12 13.67 -35.25 6.76
CA TYR A 12 14.01 -35.02 5.36
C TYR A 12 14.71 -36.24 4.78
N ALA A 13 14.29 -36.62 3.56
CA ALA A 13 14.98 -37.63 2.77
C ALA A 13 15.10 -37.15 1.32
N TYR A 14 16.13 -37.58 0.65
CA TYR A 14 16.41 -37.18 -0.73
C TYR A 14 16.62 -38.38 -1.60
N LEU A 15 15.97 -38.39 -2.77
CA LEU A 15 16.07 -39.44 -3.77
C LEU A 15 16.71 -38.86 -5.04
N PRO A 16 17.97 -39.25 -5.36
CA PRO A 16 18.54 -38.88 -6.63
C PRO A 16 17.81 -39.58 -7.78
N LEU A 17 17.39 -38.82 -8.77
CA LEU A 17 16.82 -39.27 -10.02
C LEU A 17 17.76 -38.83 -11.17
N LYS A 18 17.52 -39.26 -12.41
CA LYS A 18 18.45 -39.08 -13.55
C LYS A 18 19.00 -37.65 -13.68
N GLU A 19 18.17 -36.63 -13.58
CA GLU A 19 18.58 -35.23 -13.78
C GLU A 19 18.20 -34.31 -12.60
N LYS A 20 17.59 -34.84 -11.56
CA LYS A 20 17.09 -34.06 -10.41
C LYS A 20 17.18 -34.85 -9.13
N VAL A 21 17.14 -34.14 -8.02
CA VAL A 21 17.02 -34.72 -6.67
C VAL A 21 15.62 -34.39 -6.15
N LEU A 22 14.87 -35.42 -5.81
CA LEU A 22 13.55 -35.27 -5.21
C LEU A 22 13.69 -35.23 -3.69
N GLY A 23 13.17 -34.16 -3.07
CA GLY A 23 13.13 -34.03 -1.63
C GLY A 23 11.80 -34.51 -1.05
N PHE A 24 11.87 -35.28 0.02
CA PHE A 24 10.73 -35.67 0.81
C PHE A 24 10.76 -34.97 2.16
N ILE A 25 9.65 -34.42 2.56
CA ILE A 25 9.47 -33.82 3.88
C ILE A 25 8.49 -34.69 4.64
N ASP A 26 9.00 -35.38 5.66
CA ASP A 26 8.19 -36.14 6.58
C ASP A 26 7.71 -35.25 7.71
N VAL A 27 6.38 -35.09 7.82
CA VAL A 27 5.77 -34.16 8.76
C VAL A 27 5.30 -34.89 10.02
N PRO A 28 5.36 -34.22 11.22
CA PRO A 28 4.85 -34.80 12.44
C PRO A 28 3.36 -35.09 12.35
N GLY A 29 2.94 -36.29 12.84
CA GLY A 29 1.55 -36.73 12.76
C GLY A 29 0.66 -36.21 13.87
N HIS A 30 1.21 -35.70 14.96
CA HIS A 30 0.42 -35.32 16.13
C HIS A 30 0.08 -33.83 16.12
N GLU A 31 -1.17 -33.49 16.44
CA GLU A 31 -1.67 -32.10 16.44
C GLU A 31 -0.83 -31.11 17.27
N LYS A 32 -0.18 -31.59 18.34
CA LYS A 32 0.74 -30.77 19.14
C LYS A 32 1.87 -30.13 18.34
N PHE A 33 2.23 -30.73 17.21
CA PHE A 33 3.35 -30.31 16.37
C PHE A 33 2.88 -29.68 15.06
N LEU A 34 1.65 -29.20 15.00
CA LEU A 34 1.04 -28.63 13.81
C LEU A 34 1.88 -27.51 13.21
N ALA A 35 2.43 -26.62 14.03
CA ALA A 35 3.29 -25.53 13.55
C ALA A 35 4.51 -26.05 12.78
N ASN A 36 5.11 -27.14 13.25
CA ASN A 36 6.26 -27.78 12.57
C ASN A 36 5.80 -28.45 11.27
N MET A 37 4.65 -29.12 11.29
CA MET A 37 4.05 -29.71 10.10
C MET A 37 3.78 -28.64 9.02
N LEU A 38 3.12 -27.54 9.36
CA LEU A 38 2.77 -26.48 8.43
C LEU A 38 4.01 -25.77 7.86
N ALA A 39 5.05 -25.61 8.67
CA ALA A 39 6.33 -25.06 8.18
C ALA A 39 6.95 -25.94 7.09
N GLY A 40 6.80 -27.26 7.18
CA GLY A 40 7.25 -28.17 6.16
C GLY A 40 6.36 -28.23 4.91
N LEU A 41 5.06 -28.01 5.06
CA LEU A 41 4.10 -28.06 3.96
C LEU A 41 4.07 -26.77 3.13
N GLY A 42 4.47 -25.64 3.71
CA GLY A 42 4.49 -24.36 3.00
C GLY A 42 5.47 -24.38 1.83
N GLY A 43 5.03 -23.93 0.65
CA GLY A 43 5.84 -23.92 -0.56
C GLY A 43 5.97 -25.27 -1.26
N VAL A 44 5.41 -26.34 -0.70
CA VAL A 44 5.34 -27.67 -1.33
C VAL A 44 4.05 -27.78 -2.13
N HIS A 45 4.13 -28.29 -3.36
CA HIS A 45 3.00 -28.37 -4.29
C HIS A 45 2.48 -29.79 -4.49
N TYR A 46 3.25 -30.80 -4.09
CA TYR A 46 2.91 -32.20 -4.20
C TYR A 46 2.84 -32.84 -2.83
N ALA A 47 1.83 -33.65 -2.58
CA ALA A 47 1.69 -34.37 -1.33
C ALA A 47 1.50 -35.86 -1.59
N MET A 48 2.06 -36.70 -0.72
CA MET A 48 1.84 -38.13 -0.68
C MET A 48 1.09 -38.48 0.60
N LEU A 49 -0.14 -38.97 0.47
CA LEU A 49 -0.88 -39.53 1.59
C LEU A 49 -0.48 -41.00 1.74
N ILE A 50 0.10 -41.35 2.87
CA ILE A 50 0.56 -42.70 3.16
C ILE A 50 -0.45 -43.39 4.09
N VAL A 51 -0.99 -44.53 3.65
CA VAL A 51 -1.93 -45.32 4.41
C VAL A 51 -1.46 -46.79 4.42
N ALA A 52 -1.29 -47.37 5.58
CA ALA A 52 -0.92 -48.78 5.68
C ALA A 52 -2.13 -49.70 5.39
N ALA A 53 -1.94 -50.69 4.53
CA ALA A 53 -3.01 -51.60 4.10
C ALA A 53 -3.62 -52.41 5.24
N ASP A 54 -2.82 -52.76 6.23
CA ASP A 54 -3.25 -53.55 7.40
C ASP A 54 -3.93 -52.74 8.51
N GLU A 55 -3.66 -51.42 8.56
CA GLU A 55 -4.20 -50.53 9.60
C GLU A 55 -5.37 -49.67 9.11
N GLY A 56 -5.37 -49.33 7.82
CA GLY A 56 -6.37 -48.46 7.22
C GLY A 56 -6.28 -47.01 7.68
N ILE A 57 -7.40 -46.30 7.67
CA ILE A 57 -7.49 -44.89 8.05
C ILE A 57 -7.48 -44.75 9.56
N ALA A 58 -6.39 -44.21 10.11
CA ALA A 58 -6.26 -43.94 11.55
C ALA A 58 -6.74 -42.52 11.91
N ALA A 59 -6.81 -42.20 13.20
CA ALA A 59 -7.21 -40.87 13.67
C ALA A 59 -6.30 -39.77 13.15
N GLN A 60 -4.99 -39.98 13.13
CA GLN A 60 -4.01 -39.02 12.55
C GLN A 60 -4.20 -38.83 11.04
N THR A 61 -4.57 -39.90 10.32
CA THR A 61 -4.86 -39.81 8.89
C THR A 61 -6.03 -38.87 8.62
N LYS A 62 -7.09 -38.90 9.44
CA LYS A 62 -8.24 -38.00 9.30
C LYS A 62 -7.88 -36.55 9.49
N GLU A 63 -7.03 -36.23 10.44
CA GLU A 63 -6.54 -34.87 10.68
C GLU A 63 -5.68 -34.40 9.53
N HIS A 64 -4.74 -35.20 9.05
CA HIS A 64 -3.93 -34.90 7.88
C HIS A 64 -4.77 -34.69 6.63
N LEU A 65 -5.80 -35.49 6.41
CA LEU A 65 -6.71 -35.34 5.27
C LEU A 65 -7.45 -34.00 5.28
N ALA A 66 -7.91 -33.56 6.45
CA ALA A 66 -8.55 -32.25 6.59
C ALA A 66 -7.58 -31.11 6.19
N ILE A 67 -6.33 -31.17 6.64
CA ILE A 67 -5.31 -30.19 6.31
C ILE A 67 -4.93 -30.24 4.84
N LEU A 68 -4.74 -31.41 4.25
CA LEU A 68 -4.44 -31.58 2.83
C LEU A 68 -5.53 -30.98 1.95
N ARG A 69 -6.78 -31.16 2.31
CA ARG A 69 -7.92 -30.57 1.61
C ARG A 69 -7.86 -29.04 1.61
N GLN A 70 -7.48 -28.45 2.74
CA GLN A 70 -7.44 -27.00 2.92
C GLN A 70 -6.24 -26.34 2.22
N LEU A 71 -5.11 -27.01 2.13
CA LEU A 71 -3.89 -26.45 1.54
C LEU A 71 -3.90 -26.45 0.01
N GLN A 72 -4.84 -27.14 -0.63
CA GLN A 72 -5.01 -27.12 -2.09
C GLN A 72 -3.72 -27.41 -2.85
N PHE A 73 -3.12 -28.57 -2.62
CA PHE A 73 -1.94 -29.00 -3.38
C PHE A 73 -2.24 -29.14 -4.88
N THR A 74 -1.24 -28.95 -5.71
CA THR A 74 -1.34 -29.18 -7.15
C THR A 74 -1.75 -30.62 -7.43
N GLU A 75 -1.16 -31.56 -6.70
CA GLU A 75 -1.50 -32.97 -6.78
C GLU A 75 -1.29 -33.65 -5.43
N ILE A 76 -2.22 -34.54 -5.10
CA ILE A 76 -2.12 -35.43 -3.94
C ILE A 76 -2.13 -36.87 -4.45
N MET A 77 -1.05 -37.60 -4.22
CA MET A 77 -0.94 -39.03 -4.50
C MET A 77 -1.32 -39.83 -3.25
N VAL A 78 -1.95 -40.94 -3.45
CA VAL A 78 -2.28 -41.87 -2.35
C VAL A 78 -1.40 -43.11 -2.49
N VAL A 79 -0.62 -43.40 -1.47
CA VAL A 79 0.26 -44.57 -1.43
C VAL A 79 -0.23 -45.52 -0.31
N ILE A 80 -0.75 -46.66 -0.72
CA ILE A 80 -1.15 -47.72 0.21
C ILE A 80 0.07 -48.62 0.40
N THR A 81 0.60 -48.64 1.61
CA THR A 81 1.83 -49.36 1.98
C THR A 81 1.50 -50.69 2.65
N LYS A 82 2.54 -51.51 2.88
CA LYS A 82 2.42 -52.80 3.55
C LYS A 82 1.40 -53.72 2.87
N ALA A 83 1.35 -53.70 1.54
CA ALA A 83 0.42 -54.52 0.77
C ALA A 83 0.61 -56.04 1.00
N ASP A 84 1.81 -56.46 1.39
CA ASP A 84 2.15 -57.85 1.76
C ASP A 84 1.41 -58.33 3.02
N ARG A 85 0.84 -57.39 3.82
CA ARG A 85 0.12 -57.74 5.07
C ARG A 85 -1.40 -57.71 4.94
N ALA A 86 -1.92 -57.49 3.76
CA ALA A 86 -3.36 -57.42 3.51
C ALA A 86 -3.72 -58.22 2.25
N THR A 87 -4.98 -58.65 2.16
CA THR A 87 -5.49 -59.28 0.94
C THR A 87 -5.84 -58.25 -0.12
N ASP A 88 -5.89 -58.66 -1.40
CA ASP A 88 -6.30 -57.81 -2.48
C ASP A 88 -7.70 -57.20 -2.27
N GLU A 89 -8.62 -57.95 -1.68
CA GLU A 89 -9.96 -57.51 -1.33
C GLU A 89 -9.93 -56.39 -0.27
N GLN A 90 -9.09 -56.54 0.75
CA GLN A 90 -8.90 -55.51 1.79
C GLN A 90 -8.31 -54.21 1.21
N ILE A 91 -7.36 -54.33 0.31
CA ILE A 91 -6.74 -53.19 -0.36
C ILE A 91 -7.76 -52.46 -1.23
N GLU A 92 -8.54 -53.16 -2.05
CA GLU A 92 -9.59 -52.55 -2.88
C GLU A 92 -10.71 -51.93 -2.04
N SER A 93 -11.08 -52.54 -0.93
CA SER A 93 -12.03 -51.97 0.02
C SER A 93 -11.52 -50.68 0.64
N LEU A 94 -10.25 -50.61 1.04
CA LEU A 94 -9.61 -49.43 1.58
C LEU A 94 -9.54 -48.31 0.54
N LYS A 95 -9.15 -48.62 -0.69
CA LYS A 95 -9.14 -47.68 -1.80
C LYS A 95 -10.52 -47.08 -2.05
N THR A 96 -11.54 -47.90 -2.12
CA THR A 96 -12.93 -47.49 -2.30
C THR A 96 -13.40 -46.59 -1.14
N GLN A 97 -13.07 -46.96 0.10
CA GLN A 97 -13.38 -46.16 1.27
C GLN A 97 -12.75 -44.76 1.19
N ILE A 98 -11.48 -44.67 0.83
CA ILE A 98 -10.80 -43.36 0.67
C ILE A 98 -11.48 -42.54 -0.41
N GLN A 99 -11.79 -43.11 -1.56
CA GLN A 99 -12.43 -42.39 -2.67
C GLN A 99 -13.83 -41.92 -2.33
N THR A 100 -14.58 -42.69 -1.53
CA THR A 100 -15.95 -42.37 -1.14
C THR A 100 -16.02 -41.36 -0.01
N ASP A 101 -15.21 -41.53 1.03
CA ASP A 101 -15.22 -40.67 2.21
C ASP A 101 -14.49 -39.32 1.95
N TYR A 102 -13.58 -39.30 1.00
CA TYR A 102 -12.78 -38.13 0.65
C TYR A 102 -12.86 -37.87 -0.86
N PRO A 103 -13.95 -37.29 -1.35
CA PRO A 103 -14.17 -37.06 -2.80
C PRO A 103 -13.06 -36.31 -3.50
N PHE A 104 -12.34 -35.43 -2.81
CA PHE A 104 -11.21 -34.70 -3.38
C PHE A 104 -10.02 -35.60 -3.76
N LEU A 105 -9.98 -36.83 -3.28
CA LEU A 105 -8.99 -37.86 -3.63
C LEU A 105 -9.52 -38.90 -4.64
N ALA A 106 -10.75 -38.78 -5.10
CA ALA A 106 -11.37 -39.77 -5.98
C ALA A 106 -10.62 -39.90 -7.32
N GLN A 107 -10.05 -38.80 -7.84
CA GLN A 107 -9.31 -38.77 -9.08
C GLN A 107 -7.78 -38.79 -8.89
N SER A 108 -7.30 -38.94 -7.66
CA SER A 108 -5.88 -39.04 -7.36
C SER A 108 -5.27 -40.33 -7.93
N HIS A 109 -3.95 -40.32 -8.15
CA HIS A 109 -3.20 -41.53 -8.47
C HIS A 109 -3.01 -42.37 -7.20
N TYR A 110 -3.32 -43.67 -7.28
CA TYR A 110 -3.19 -44.63 -6.20
C TYR A 110 -2.06 -45.59 -6.52
N PHE A 111 -1.16 -45.77 -5.56
CA PHE A 111 -0.06 -46.74 -5.65
C PHE A 111 -0.18 -47.77 -4.56
N ILE A 112 -0.20 -49.03 -4.93
CA ILE A 112 -0.21 -50.16 -4.00
C ILE A 112 1.22 -50.65 -3.87
N THR A 113 1.81 -50.56 -2.69
CA THR A 113 3.24 -50.77 -2.50
C THR A 113 3.53 -51.69 -1.31
N SER A 114 4.66 -52.38 -1.41
CA SER A 114 5.31 -53.10 -0.33
C SER A 114 6.80 -52.90 -0.36
N ALA A 115 7.35 -52.31 0.68
CA ALA A 115 8.79 -52.17 0.83
C ALA A 115 9.50 -53.51 1.01
N GLN A 116 8.80 -54.50 1.55
CA GLN A 116 9.35 -55.84 1.78
C GLN A 116 9.51 -56.63 0.47
N THR A 117 8.52 -56.56 -0.41
CA THR A 117 8.49 -57.32 -1.66
C THR A 117 8.94 -56.52 -2.87
N GLY A 118 9.02 -55.21 -2.76
CA GLY A 118 9.31 -54.30 -3.86
C GLY A 118 8.09 -54.00 -4.75
N LEU A 119 6.89 -54.54 -4.42
CA LEU A 119 5.69 -54.30 -5.21
C LEU A 119 5.39 -52.83 -5.33
N GLY A 120 5.13 -52.35 -6.55
CA GLY A 120 4.68 -50.99 -6.85
C GLY A 120 5.74 -49.88 -6.65
N ILE A 121 6.91 -50.20 -6.15
CA ILE A 121 7.96 -49.19 -5.86
C ILE A 121 8.49 -48.54 -7.13
N ASP A 122 8.77 -49.37 -8.18
CA ASP A 122 9.25 -48.85 -9.44
C ASP A 122 8.23 -47.95 -10.15
N ALA A 123 6.97 -48.32 -10.12
CA ALA A 123 5.90 -47.51 -10.69
C ALA A 123 5.76 -46.16 -9.97
N LEU A 124 5.84 -46.14 -8.63
CA LEU A 124 5.84 -44.92 -7.84
C LEU A 124 7.06 -44.04 -8.15
N ARG A 125 8.25 -44.66 -8.24
CA ARG A 125 9.50 -43.94 -8.58
C ARG A 125 9.42 -43.28 -9.96
N ASP A 126 8.94 -43.99 -10.96
CA ASP A 126 8.79 -43.47 -12.34
C ASP A 126 7.77 -42.30 -12.38
N TYR A 127 6.68 -42.42 -11.66
CA TYR A 127 5.69 -41.36 -11.54
C TYR A 127 6.29 -40.08 -10.93
N LEU A 128 7.00 -40.22 -9.81
CA LEU A 128 7.66 -39.10 -9.14
C LEU A 128 8.76 -38.46 -10.02
N ALA A 129 9.47 -39.25 -10.79
CA ALA A 129 10.51 -38.75 -11.70
C ALA A 129 9.94 -37.87 -12.83
N ASN A 130 8.69 -38.08 -13.21
CA ASN A 130 8.00 -37.39 -14.28
C ASN A 130 7.08 -36.24 -13.81
N LEU A 131 7.08 -35.90 -12.53
CA LEU A 131 6.32 -34.76 -12.04
C LEU A 131 6.80 -33.48 -12.69
N PRO A 132 5.87 -32.62 -13.20
CA PRO A 132 6.23 -31.38 -13.85
C PRO A 132 6.89 -30.38 -12.90
N GLU A 133 7.73 -29.51 -13.46
CA GLU A 133 8.28 -28.39 -12.72
C GLU A 133 7.22 -27.36 -12.38
N LEU A 134 7.47 -26.61 -11.30
CA LEU A 134 6.52 -25.62 -10.78
C LEU A 134 6.64 -24.29 -11.52
N ALA A 135 5.51 -23.67 -11.81
CA ALA A 135 5.44 -22.34 -12.43
C ALA A 135 5.98 -21.21 -11.53
N GLU A 136 5.99 -21.41 -10.23
CA GLU A 136 6.47 -20.43 -9.23
C GLU A 136 7.94 -20.08 -9.35
N ILE A 137 8.73 -20.82 -10.13
CA ILE A 137 10.17 -20.55 -10.39
C ILE A 137 10.38 -19.15 -10.98
N ASN A 138 9.46 -18.65 -11.80
CA ASN A 138 9.58 -17.37 -12.49
C ASN A 138 9.06 -16.17 -11.69
N LYS A 139 8.60 -16.38 -10.46
CA LYS A 139 8.15 -15.33 -9.56
C LYS A 139 9.31 -14.72 -8.76
N LEU A 140 9.05 -13.68 -8.02
CA LEU A 140 10.00 -13.11 -7.07
C LEU A 140 10.32 -14.14 -5.97
N PHE A 141 11.60 -14.21 -5.59
CA PHE A 141 12.04 -15.14 -4.56
C PHE A 141 11.45 -14.80 -3.21
N ARG A 142 10.79 -15.79 -2.59
CA ARG A 142 10.27 -15.76 -1.23
C ARG A 142 10.66 -17.04 -0.51
N TYR A 143 11.35 -16.90 0.60
CA TYR A 143 11.91 -18.02 1.35
C TYR A 143 11.60 -17.88 2.83
N ALA A 144 10.96 -18.88 3.40
CA ALA A 144 10.59 -18.91 4.82
C ALA A 144 11.67 -19.61 5.64
N ILE A 145 12.23 -18.88 6.59
CA ILE A 145 13.26 -19.41 7.51
C ILE A 145 12.60 -20.27 8.57
N ASP A 146 13.01 -21.51 8.68
CA ASP A 146 12.55 -22.42 9.74
C ASP A 146 13.63 -22.72 10.80
N ARG A 147 14.91 -22.64 10.45
CA ARG A 147 16.04 -22.79 11.40
C ARG A 147 17.15 -21.83 11.06
N VAL A 148 17.87 -21.43 12.09
CA VAL A 148 19.03 -20.53 11.97
C VAL A 148 20.20 -21.15 12.76
N PHE A 149 21.36 -21.19 12.13
CA PHE A 149 22.59 -21.70 12.74
C PHE A 149 23.72 -20.70 12.59
N SER A 150 24.56 -20.59 13.62
CA SER A 150 25.88 -19.97 13.52
C SER A 150 26.91 -21.08 13.33
N VAL A 151 27.62 -21.05 12.21
CA VAL A 151 28.64 -22.06 11.90
C VAL A 151 30.03 -21.41 12.00
N LYS A 152 30.88 -21.93 12.87
CA LYS A 152 32.23 -21.41 13.08
C LYS A 152 33.02 -21.42 11.77
N GLY A 153 33.48 -20.25 11.37
CA GLY A 153 34.25 -20.04 10.13
C GLY A 153 33.42 -19.88 8.85
N ALA A 154 32.11 -20.15 8.89
CA ALA A 154 31.23 -20.04 7.71
C ALA A 154 30.17 -18.92 7.85
N GLY A 155 29.96 -18.38 9.05
CA GLY A 155 28.95 -17.36 9.31
C GLY A 155 27.58 -17.93 9.62
N THR A 156 26.53 -17.28 9.15
CA THR A 156 25.15 -17.66 9.40
C THR A 156 24.64 -18.59 8.30
N VAL A 157 24.01 -19.70 8.70
CA VAL A 157 23.31 -20.61 7.81
C VAL A 157 21.84 -20.65 8.22
N VAL A 158 20.95 -20.44 7.26
CA VAL A 158 19.51 -20.59 7.44
C VAL A 158 19.01 -21.77 6.62
N THR A 159 18.00 -22.46 7.14
CA THR A 159 17.32 -23.51 6.39
C THR A 159 15.83 -23.18 6.29
N GLY A 160 15.22 -23.65 5.22
CA GLY A 160 13.81 -23.41 4.95
C GLY A 160 13.39 -23.87 3.58
N THR A 161 12.17 -23.54 3.21
CA THR A 161 11.60 -23.87 1.90
C THR A 161 11.42 -22.61 1.07
N ALA A 162 11.80 -22.69 -0.20
CA ALA A 162 11.54 -21.64 -1.17
C ALA A 162 10.08 -21.71 -1.63
N PHE A 163 9.32 -20.66 -1.32
CA PHE A 163 7.91 -20.54 -1.71
C PHE A 163 7.75 -20.16 -3.17
N ALA A 164 8.62 -19.31 -3.67
CA ALA A 164 8.55 -18.79 -5.03
C ALA A 164 9.94 -18.36 -5.49
N GLY A 165 10.12 -18.28 -6.80
CA GLY A 165 11.28 -17.70 -7.43
C GLY A 165 12.52 -18.59 -7.46
N THR A 166 13.64 -17.94 -7.76
CA THR A 166 14.96 -18.56 -7.85
C THR A 166 15.97 -17.69 -7.12
N VAL A 167 16.88 -18.32 -6.41
CA VAL A 167 18.02 -17.65 -5.76
C VAL A 167 19.32 -18.22 -6.34
N SER A 168 20.31 -17.37 -6.53
CA SER A 168 21.65 -17.73 -6.99
C SER A 168 22.72 -17.30 -5.98
N ILE A 169 23.88 -17.92 -6.02
CA ILE A 169 25.06 -17.48 -5.27
C ILE A 169 25.35 -16.02 -5.65
N ASP A 170 25.74 -15.22 -4.67
CA ASP A 170 25.97 -13.77 -4.75
C ASP A 170 24.73 -12.89 -4.87
N ASP A 171 23.54 -13.44 -4.90
CA ASP A 171 22.31 -12.65 -4.85
C ASP A 171 22.23 -11.87 -3.54
N GLU A 172 21.79 -10.61 -3.65
CA GLU A 172 21.42 -9.77 -2.52
C GLU A 172 19.93 -9.95 -2.24
N LEU A 173 19.62 -10.34 -1.01
CA LEU A 173 18.25 -10.54 -0.55
C LEU A 173 17.94 -9.57 0.58
N PHE A 174 16.64 -9.36 0.81
CA PHE A 174 16.13 -8.60 1.94
C PHE A 174 15.60 -9.55 3.01
N LEU A 175 16.09 -9.39 4.23
CA LEU A 175 15.45 -9.98 5.40
C LEU A 175 14.12 -9.24 5.65
N SER A 176 13.11 -9.92 6.14
CA SER A 176 11.79 -9.31 6.44
C SER A 176 11.86 -8.15 7.42
N THR A 177 12.92 -8.06 8.22
CA THR A 177 13.21 -6.91 9.11
C THR A 177 13.86 -5.71 8.39
N GLY A 178 14.11 -5.82 7.07
CA GLY A 178 14.58 -4.73 6.22
C GLY A 178 16.06 -4.76 5.83
N GLN A 179 16.89 -5.55 6.54
CA GLN A 179 18.32 -5.60 6.26
C GLN A 179 18.62 -6.40 4.99
N LYS A 180 19.68 -5.99 4.29
CA LYS A 180 20.20 -6.69 3.13
C LYS A 180 21.21 -7.75 3.54
N VAL A 181 21.14 -8.90 2.92
CA VAL A 181 22.07 -10.02 3.10
C VAL A 181 22.48 -10.59 1.73
N ARG A 182 23.68 -11.12 1.65
CA ARG A 182 24.20 -11.74 0.42
C ARG A 182 24.34 -13.24 0.61
N VAL A 183 23.95 -14.00 -0.38
CA VAL A 183 24.06 -15.46 -0.39
C VAL A 183 25.48 -15.86 -0.83
N LYS A 184 26.19 -16.55 0.05
CA LYS A 184 27.54 -17.07 -0.22
C LYS A 184 27.51 -18.45 -0.87
N ASN A 185 26.72 -19.35 -0.31
CA ASN A 185 26.63 -20.73 -0.72
C ASN A 185 25.19 -21.22 -0.62
N ILE A 186 24.84 -22.18 -1.44
CA ILE A 186 23.52 -22.81 -1.47
C ILE A 186 23.69 -24.33 -1.43
N HIS A 187 22.91 -24.97 -0.55
CA HIS A 187 22.64 -26.40 -0.64
C HIS A 187 21.15 -26.56 -0.98
N ALA A 188 20.88 -27.13 -2.15
CA ALA A 188 19.54 -27.44 -2.58
C ALA A 188 19.32 -28.94 -2.45
N GLN A 189 18.29 -29.34 -1.73
CA GLN A 189 17.99 -30.76 -1.48
C GLN A 189 19.23 -31.51 -0.96
N ASN A 190 19.92 -30.92 0.01
CA ASN A 190 21.14 -31.43 0.66
C ASN A 190 22.36 -31.64 -0.27
N THR A 191 22.38 -30.99 -1.41
CA THR A 191 23.48 -31.06 -2.39
C THR A 191 23.98 -29.64 -2.70
N PRO A 192 25.27 -29.37 -2.75
CA PRO A 192 25.80 -28.09 -3.19
C PRO A 192 25.23 -27.69 -4.55
N SER A 193 24.80 -26.45 -4.69
CA SER A 193 24.19 -25.92 -5.90
C SER A 193 24.53 -24.45 -6.09
N GLU A 194 24.61 -24.00 -7.33
CA GLU A 194 24.73 -22.57 -7.63
C GLU A 194 23.40 -21.83 -7.57
N LYS A 195 22.28 -22.57 -7.62
CA LYS A 195 20.92 -22.03 -7.59
C LYS A 195 20.02 -22.81 -6.65
N GLY A 196 19.02 -22.11 -6.11
CA GLY A 196 17.90 -22.71 -5.41
C GLY A 196 16.59 -22.30 -6.07
N LEU A 197 15.67 -23.25 -6.21
CA LEU A 197 14.41 -23.08 -6.93
C LEU A 197 13.20 -23.19 -5.99
N ALA A 198 12.10 -22.55 -6.38
CA ALA A 198 10.82 -22.71 -5.71
C ALA A 198 10.46 -24.19 -5.53
N GLY A 199 9.92 -24.53 -4.36
CA GLY A 199 9.57 -25.89 -3.98
C GLY A 199 10.72 -26.70 -3.38
N GLN A 200 11.95 -26.22 -3.47
CA GLN A 200 13.11 -26.89 -2.87
C GLN A 200 13.31 -26.50 -1.43
N ARG A 201 13.81 -27.44 -0.65
CA ARG A 201 14.40 -27.14 0.64
C ARG A 201 15.84 -26.66 0.45
N LEU A 202 16.11 -25.49 0.96
CA LEU A 202 17.40 -24.83 0.79
C LEU A 202 18.09 -24.60 2.14
N ALA A 203 19.40 -24.76 2.15
CA ALA A 203 20.28 -24.20 3.17
C ALA A 203 21.07 -23.06 2.51
N LEU A 204 20.92 -21.86 3.04
CA LEU A 204 21.57 -20.67 2.53
C LEU A 204 22.62 -20.20 3.53
N ASN A 205 23.88 -20.12 3.08
CA ASN A 205 24.94 -19.50 3.84
C ASN A 205 24.97 -18.01 3.49
N LEU A 206 24.81 -17.17 4.51
CA LEU A 206 24.71 -15.72 4.38
C LEU A 206 26.00 -15.06 4.89
N ASN A 207 26.38 -13.94 4.27
CA ASN A 207 27.58 -13.18 4.60
C ASN A 207 27.45 -12.30 5.85
N VAL A 208 26.63 -12.68 6.80
CA VAL A 208 26.33 -11.87 7.98
C VAL A 208 26.55 -12.63 9.26
N ASP A 209 26.81 -11.87 10.31
CA ASP A 209 26.92 -12.36 11.67
C ASP A 209 25.59 -12.17 12.39
N LEU A 210 25.10 -13.19 13.09
CA LEU A 210 23.86 -13.16 13.86
C LEU A 210 23.86 -12.08 14.96
N ASP A 211 25.03 -11.72 15.49
CA ASP A 211 25.13 -10.65 16.48
C ASP A 211 24.83 -9.28 15.88
N ARG A 212 25.05 -9.10 14.58
CA ARG A 212 24.78 -7.86 13.85
C ARG A 212 23.39 -7.83 13.24
N ILE A 213 22.97 -8.94 12.63
CA ILE A 213 21.67 -9.09 11.99
C ILE A 213 21.01 -10.33 12.59
N PRO A 214 20.21 -10.17 13.65
CA PRO A 214 19.52 -11.28 14.27
C PRO A 214 18.45 -11.83 13.32
N MET A 215 18.37 -13.14 13.24
CA MET A 215 17.39 -13.88 12.45
C MET A 215 16.75 -14.96 13.29
N GLN A 216 15.52 -15.26 13.03
CA GLN A 216 14.78 -16.29 13.76
C GLN A 216 13.79 -17.02 12.86
N ARG A 217 13.30 -18.13 13.33
CA ARG A 217 12.20 -18.87 12.69
C ARG A 217 11.01 -17.92 12.50
N GLY A 218 10.43 -17.95 11.31
CA GLY A 218 9.33 -17.09 10.91
C GLY A 218 9.75 -15.86 10.12
N ASP A 219 11.03 -15.51 10.11
CA ASP A 219 11.55 -14.47 9.23
C ASP A 219 11.57 -14.96 7.78
N TRP A 220 11.62 -14.00 6.86
CA TRP A 220 11.65 -14.23 5.43
C TRP A 220 12.92 -13.67 4.80
N LEU A 221 13.39 -14.34 3.75
CA LEU A 221 14.34 -13.80 2.78
C LEU A 221 13.60 -13.55 1.46
N LEU A 222 13.74 -12.35 0.94
CA LEU A 222 12.93 -11.81 -0.16
C LEU A 222 13.81 -11.20 -1.24
N ALA A 223 13.39 -11.33 -2.51
CA ALA A 223 14.08 -10.70 -3.64
C ALA A 223 13.88 -9.19 -3.69
N SER A 224 12.79 -8.70 -3.13
CA SER A 224 12.46 -7.27 -3.08
C SER A 224 12.33 -6.78 -1.65
N GLU A 225 12.50 -5.47 -1.47
CA GLU A 225 12.29 -4.84 -0.17
C GLU A 225 10.86 -5.08 0.32
N PRO A 226 10.67 -5.60 1.54
CA PRO A 226 9.35 -5.85 2.07
C PRO A 226 8.63 -4.55 2.40
N LEU A 227 7.31 -4.54 2.21
CA LEU A 227 6.46 -3.54 2.83
C LEU A 227 6.32 -3.81 4.33
N GLU A 228 5.74 -2.86 5.06
CA GLU A 228 5.36 -3.09 6.44
C GLU A 228 4.46 -4.33 6.55
N PRO A 229 4.67 -5.15 7.59
CA PRO A 229 3.81 -6.30 7.82
C PRO A 229 2.38 -5.84 8.12
N THR A 230 1.42 -6.67 7.78
CA THR A 230 0.00 -6.37 7.98
C THR A 230 -0.53 -7.00 9.27
N ASP A 231 -1.36 -6.25 9.99
CA ASP A 231 -2.12 -6.74 11.15
C ASP A 231 -3.62 -6.93 10.85
N ARG A 232 -4.06 -6.62 9.62
CA ARG A 232 -5.47 -6.70 9.23
C ARG A 232 -5.59 -7.14 7.78
N ILE A 233 -6.22 -8.29 7.58
CA ILE A 233 -6.36 -8.92 6.27
C ILE A 233 -7.80 -9.29 5.97
N THR A 234 -8.12 -9.37 4.69
CA THR A 234 -9.36 -9.97 4.19
C THR A 234 -9.03 -11.32 3.57
N ILE A 235 -9.80 -12.32 3.92
CA ILE A 235 -9.60 -13.70 3.47
C ILE A 235 -10.89 -14.28 2.89
N GLU A 236 -10.75 -15.28 2.04
CA GLU A 236 -11.80 -16.26 1.80
C GLU A 236 -11.48 -17.51 2.64
N ILE A 237 -12.37 -17.87 3.53
CA ILE A 237 -12.21 -19.05 4.37
C ILE A 237 -13.12 -20.18 3.90
N THR A 238 -12.59 -21.42 3.90
CA THR A 238 -13.36 -22.65 3.76
C THR A 238 -13.48 -23.29 5.13
N PRO A 239 -14.65 -23.20 5.77
CA PRO A 239 -14.80 -23.67 7.14
C PRO A 239 -14.75 -25.21 7.24
N GLU A 240 -14.03 -25.73 8.24
CA GLU A 240 -14.09 -27.14 8.67
C GLU A 240 -15.11 -27.37 9.78
N VAL A 241 -15.53 -26.29 10.41
CA VAL A 241 -16.53 -26.28 11.50
C VAL A 241 -17.48 -25.10 11.26
N ASN A 242 -18.62 -25.10 11.93
CA ASN A 242 -19.51 -23.95 11.91
C ASN A 242 -18.83 -22.76 12.61
N LEU A 243 -18.86 -21.60 11.96
CA LEU A 243 -18.21 -20.38 12.43
C LEU A 243 -19.22 -19.41 13.02
N LYS A 244 -18.78 -18.66 14.00
CA LYS A 244 -19.47 -17.49 14.55
C LYS A 244 -18.66 -16.23 14.32
N ASP A 245 -19.33 -15.10 14.23
CA ASP A 245 -18.67 -13.81 14.17
C ASP A 245 -17.86 -13.53 15.45
N SER A 246 -16.77 -12.81 15.29
CA SER A 246 -15.92 -12.33 16.39
C SER A 246 -15.27 -13.42 17.26
N GLN A 247 -14.86 -14.53 16.66
CA GLN A 247 -14.19 -15.59 17.41
C GLN A 247 -12.67 -15.48 17.40
N PRO A 248 -12.00 -15.85 18.52
CA PRO A 248 -10.53 -15.92 18.57
C PRO A 248 -10.02 -17.11 17.77
N ILE A 249 -8.87 -16.93 17.10
CA ILE A 249 -8.23 -17.96 16.30
C ILE A 249 -6.72 -17.92 16.42
N HIS A 250 -6.09 -19.06 16.10
CA HIS A 250 -4.67 -19.14 15.78
C HIS A 250 -4.49 -19.15 14.27
N ILE A 251 -3.51 -18.43 13.77
CA ILE A 251 -3.19 -18.28 12.36
C ILE A 251 -1.80 -18.85 12.10
N TYR A 252 -1.69 -19.72 11.10
CA TYR A 252 -0.44 -20.33 10.68
C TYR A 252 -0.17 -19.96 9.22
N HIS A 253 1.01 -19.39 8.96
CA HIS A 253 1.50 -19.09 7.64
C HIS A 253 2.97 -19.50 7.55
N ALA A 254 3.28 -20.48 6.73
CA ALA A 254 4.65 -21.03 6.62
C ALA A 254 5.23 -21.37 8.01
N ALA A 255 6.42 -20.87 8.32
CA ALA A 255 7.04 -21.03 9.63
C ALA A 255 6.54 -20.03 10.68
N SER A 256 5.63 -19.12 10.31
CA SER A 256 5.09 -18.08 11.19
C SER A 256 3.78 -18.50 11.84
N ARG A 257 3.57 -18.03 13.05
CA ARG A 257 2.35 -18.25 13.82
C ARG A 257 1.97 -17.00 14.59
N THR A 258 0.69 -16.69 14.63
CA THR A 258 0.14 -15.64 15.48
C THR A 258 -1.27 -16.00 15.92
N THR A 259 -1.82 -15.21 16.82
CA THR A 259 -3.22 -15.28 17.22
C THR A 259 -3.96 -14.06 16.64
N GLY A 260 -5.27 -14.13 16.64
CA GLY A 260 -6.08 -13.04 16.13
C GLY A 260 -7.56 -13.26 16.32
N LYS A 261 -8.35 -12.41 15.69
CA LYS A 261 -9.80 -12.42 15.74
C LYS A 261 -10.39 -12.52 14.34
N LEU A 262 -11.26 -13.49 14.15
CA LEU A 262 -12.00 -13.71 12.91
C LEU A 262 -13.33 -12.96 12.97
N THR A 263 -13.60 -12.14 11.96
CA THR A 263 -14.84 -11.40 11.79
C THR A 263 -15.48 -11.77 10.46
N LEU A 264 -16.68 -12.31 10.46
CA LEU A 264 -17.40 -12.65 9.24
C LEU A 264 -17.95 -11.39 8.56
N LEU A 265 -17.85 -11.31 7.24
CA LEU A 265 -18.23 -10.12 6.48
C LEU A 265 -19.63 -10.23 5.86
N GLU A 266 -20.05 -11.42 5.43
CA GLU A 266 -21.30 -11.62 4.70
C GLU A 266 -22.49 -11.95 5.62
N SER A 267 -22.24 -12.65 6.73
CA SER A 267 -23.26 -13.00 7.70
C SER A 267 -22.64 -13.17 9.08
N LYS A 268 -23.47 -13.29 10.11
CA LYS A 268 -23.01 -13.52 11.50
C LYS A 268 -22.56 -14.96 11.78
N ASN A 269 -22.95 -15.90 10.93
CA ASN A 269 -22.61 -17.31 11.04
C ASN A 269 -22.23 -17.85 9.66
N ALA A 270 -21.33 -18.81 9.64
CA ALA A 270 -21.00 -19.57 8.45
C ALA A 270 -21.02 -21.07 8.78
N MET A 271 -21.60 -21.84 7.89
CA MET A 271 -21.72 -23.29 8.05
C MET A 271 -20.45 -23.99 7.57
N LYS A 272 -20.17 -25.15 8.10
CA LYS A 272 -19.13 -26.05 7.63
C LYS A 272 -19.23 -26.23 6.10
N ASN A 273 -18.10 -26.13 5.41
CA ASN A 273 -17.93 -26.24 3.96
C ASN A 273 -18.48 -25.08 3.13
N ASP A 274 -19.15 -24.09 3.71
CA ASP A 274 -19.62 -22.91 3.00
C ASP A 274 -18.52 -21.84 2.95
N ARG A 275 -17.90 -21.65 1.79
CA ARG A 275 -16.89 -20.60 1.60
C ARG A 275 -17.49 -19.24 1.89
N THR A 276 -16.79 -18.45 2.66
CA THR A 276 -17.23 -17.12 3.03
C THR A 276 -16.07 -16.13 3.13
N LEU A 277 -16.40 -14.85 3.02
CA LEU A 277 -15.44 -13.76 3.22
C LEU A 277 -15.35 -13.42 4.71
N ALA A 278 -14.14 -13.18 5.17
CA ALA A 278 -13.88 -12.80 6.55
C ALA A 278 -12.72 -11.81 6.63
N GLU A 279 -12.70 -11.08 7.73
CA GLU A 279 -11.56 -10.25 8.14
C GLU A 279 -10.86 -10.92 9.31
N VAL A 280 -9.54 -10.87 9.29
CA VAL A 280 -8.72 -11.30 10.43
C VAL A 280 -7.89 -10.14 10.92
N ILE A 281 -8.00 -9.85 12.22
CA ILE A 281 -7.12 -8.91 12.92
C ILE A 281 -6.07 -9.73 13.62
N LEU A 282 -4.80 -9.51 13.30
CA LEU A 282 -3.65 -10.25 13.81
C LEU A 282 -3.04 -9.54 15.01
N GLU A 283 -2.70 -10.29 16.06
CA GLU A 283 -1.98 -9.74 17.23
C GLU A 283 -0.53 -9.38 16.87
N GLN A 284 0.13 -10.24 16.09
CA GLN A 284 1.45 -9.97 15.56
C GLN A 284 1.36 -9.83 14.05
N PRO A 285 1.82 -8.70 13.48
CA PRO A 285 1.78 -8.50 12.04
C PRO A 285 2.56 -9.58 11.27
N LEU A 286 2.08 -9.94 10.10
CA LEU A 286 2.69 -10.91 9.21
C LEU A 286 3.00 -10.31 7.84
N PHE A 287 4.03 -10.86 7.18
CA PHE A 287 4.40 -10.52 5.80
C PHE A 287 3.61 -11.40 4.83
N LEU A 288 2.45 -10.92 4.41
CA LEU A 288 1.51 -11.64 3.54
C LEU A 288 1.39 -10.97 2.18
N ALA A 289 1.08 -11.76 1.18
CA ALA A 289 0.77 -11.32 -0.17
C ALA A 289 -0.55 -11.94 -0.64
N PHE A 290 -1.11 -11.43 -1.75
CA PHE A 290 -2.31 -12.01 -2.34
C PHE A 290 -2.12 -13.50 -2.64
N GLY A 291 -3.14 -14.28 -2.33
CA GLY A 291 -3.14 -15.72 -2.61
C GLY A 291 -2.42 -16.57 -1.58
N ASP A 292 -1.77 -15.97 -0.60
CA ASP A 292 -1.12 -16.73 0.47
C ASP A 292 -2.15 -17.59 1.21
N LYS A 293 -1.76 -18.82 1.50
CA LYS A 293 -2.61 -19.79 2.17
C LYS A 293 -2.35 -19.81 3.66
N LEU A 294 -3.41 -19.77 4.42
CA LEU A 294 -3.38 -19.80 5.88
C LEU A 294 -4.12 -21.02 6.40
N ILE A 295 -3.67 -21.54 7.51
CA ILE A 295 -4.42 -22.51 8.31
C ILE A 295 -4.86 -21.84 9.61
N LEU A 296 -6.15 -21.98 9.92
CA LEU A 296 -6.76 -21.37 11.09
C LEU A 296 -7.21 -22.45 12.06
N ARG A 297 -6.87 -22.28 13.34
CA ARG A 297 -7.35 -23.13 14.44
C ARG A 297 -8.14 -22.32 15.45
N SER A 298 -8.96 -23.00 16.24
CA SER A 298 -9.73 -22.40 17.33
C SER A 298 -8.83 -21.71 18.37
N GLY A 299 -9.40 -20.79 19.13
CA GLY A 299 -8.66 -20.03 20.14
C GLY A 299 -7.98 -20.88 21.22
N ASP A 300 -8.49 -22.06 21.50
CA ASP A 300 -7.89 -23.07 22.40
C ASP A 300 -6.87 -23.98 21.68
N ALA A 301 -6.63 -23.75 20.39
CA ALA A 301 -5.76 -24.53 19.51
C ALA A 301 -6.08 -26.01 19.39
N LYS A 302 -7.33 -26.41 19.69
CA LYS A 302 -7.76 -27.83 19.66
C LYS A 302 -8.40 -28.25 18.34
N ALA A 303 -9.13 -27.36 17.68
CA ALA A 303 -9.87 -27.67 16.47
C ALA A 303 -9.35 -26.91 15.26
N LEU A 304 -9.31 -27.59 14.12
CA LEU A 304 -9.09 -26.96 12.83
C LEU A 304 -10.34 -26.16 12.45
N VAL A 305 -10.20 -24.85 12.30
CA VAL A 305 -11.29 -23.95 11.88
C VAL A 305 -11.45 -23.97 10.37
N GLY A 306 -10.36 -23.97 9.64
CA GLY A 306 -10.36 -24.05 8.18
C GLY A 306 -9.09 -23.55 7.53
N GLY A 307 -9.05 -23.67 6.22
CA GLY A 307 -8.04 -23.06 5.37
C GLY A 307 -8.55 -21.75 4.80
N ALA A 308 -7.65 -20.83 4.55
CA ALA A 308 -7.99 -19.52 4.00
C ALA A 308 -7.00 -19.07 2.94
N LYS A 309 -7.51 -18.23 2.03
CA LYS A 309 -6.70 -17.54 1.02
C LYS A 309 -6.76 -16.05 1.31
N VAL A 310 -5.60 -15.41 1.33
CA VAL A 310 -5.49 -13.95 1.49
C VAL A 310 -5.97 -13.27 0.22
N LEU A 311 -6.94 -12.37 0.34
CA LEU A 311 -7.45 -11.53 -0.75
C LEU A 311 -6.88 -10.12 -0.70
N GLU A 312 -6.80 -9.54 0.49
CA GLU A 312 -6.21 -8.22 0.70
C GLU A 312 -5.36 -8.20 1.95
N ILE A 313 -4.28 -7.48 1.86
CA ILE A 313 -3.49 -7.02 3.01
C ILE A 313 -3.90 -5.58 3.34
N HIS A 314 -3.68 -5.12 4.56
CA HIS A 314 -4.05 -3.77 5.01
C HIS A 314 -5.53 -3.42 4.75
N SER A 315 -6.43 -4.32 5.12
CA SER A 315 -7.88 -4.15 4.93
C SER A 315 -8.43 -2.91 5.64
N PRO A 316 -9.47 -2.27 5.09
CA PRO A 316 -10.04 -1.06 5.67
C PRO A 316 -10.69 -1.33 7.03
N LYS A 317 -10.55 -0.37 7.96
CA LYS A 317 -11.12 -0.46 9.31
C LYS A 317 -12.62 -0.15 9.36
N ARG A 318 -13.14 0.56 8.36
CA ARG A 318 -14.53 1.03 8.29
C ARG A 318 -15.20 0.56 7.00
N TYR A 319 -16.53 0.55 7.00
CA TYR A 319 -17.37 0.21 5.84
C TYR A 319 -17.10 -1.18 5.24
N LYS A 320 -16.64 -2.10 6.08
CA LYS A 320 -16.19 -3.43 5.65
C LYS A 320 -17.32 -4.40 5.23
N ARG A 321 -18.57 -4.08 5.57
CA ARG A 321 -19.76 -4.90 5.26
C ARG A 321 -20.75 -4.21 4.33
N THR A 322 -20.37 -3.10 3.69
CA THR A 322 -21.23 -2.44 2.71
C THR A 322 -21.43 -3.32 1.49
N GLU A 323 -22.56 -3.17 0.82
CA GLU A 323 -22.87 -3.90 -0.42
C GLU A 323 -21.80 -3.68 -1.49
N ALA A 324 -21.35 -2.44 -1.67
CA ALA A 324 -20.27 -2.10 -2.61
C ALA A 324 -18.95 -2.80 -2.26
N ARG A 325 -18.59 -2.86 -0.99
CA ARG A 325 -17.38 -3.53 -0.51
C ARG A 325 -17.42 -5.03 -0.76
N LEU A 326 -18.54 -5.68 -0.43
CA LEU A 326 -18.72 -7.11 -0.65
C LEU A 326 -18.73 -7.47 -2.14
N ALA A 327 -19.35 -6.64 -2.98
CA ALA A 327 -19.32 -6.81 -4.43
C ALA A 327 -17.89 -6.71 -4.99
N PHE A 328 -17.11 -5.75 -4.52
CA PHE A 328 -15.69 -5.61 -4.88
C PHE A 328 -14.88 -6.85 -4.47
N LEU A 329 -15.04 -7.34 -3.26
CA LEU A 329 -14.34 -8.52 -2.76
C LEU A 329 -14.71 -9.78 -3.56
N ALA A 330 -15.98 -9.93 -3.94
CA ALA A 330 -16.42 -11.02 -4.78
C ALA A 330 -15.74 -11.01 -6.15
N LYS A 331 -15.66 -9.85 -6.80
CA LYS A 331 -14.96 -9.68 -8.08
C LYS A 331 -13.45 -9.95 -7.93
N LEU A 332 -12.84 -9.45 -6.87
CA LEU A 332 -11.41 -9.66 -6.59
C LEU A 332 -11.12 -11.15 -6.42
N ASN A 333 -11.98 -11.87 -5.71
CA ASN A 333 -11.83 -13.30 -5.49
C ASN A 333 -12.03 -14.14 -6.76
N GLN A 334 -12.88 -13.68 -7.67
CA GLN A 334 -13.13 -14.33 -8.97
C GLN A 334 -12.05 -14.04 -10.01
N ALA A 335 -11.28 -12.97 -9.85
CA ALA A 335 -10.24 -12.58 -10.80
C ALA A 335 -9.13 -13.65 -10.89
N GLN A 336 -8.75 -14.01 -12.11
CA GLN A 336 -7.80 -15.10 -12.37
C GLN A 336 -6.35 -14.62 -12.44
N THR A 337 -6.13 -13.34 -12.75
CA THR A 337 -4.79 -12.80 -13.00
C THR A 337 -4.50 -11.56 -12.15
N ALA A 338 -3.22 -11.29 -11.91
CA ALA A 338 -2.77 -10.06 -11.27
C ALA A 338 -3.23 -8.81 -12.03
N ILE A 339 -3.22 -8.86 -13.35
CA ILE A 339 -3.67 -7.76 -14.22
C ILE A 339 -5.13 -7.42 -13.93
N GLN A 340 -6.00 -8.41 -13.86
CA GLN A 340 -7.41 -8.22 -13.53
C GLN A 340 -7.61 -7.63 -12.12
N ARG A 341 -6.88 -8.14 -11.13
CA ARG A 341 -6.97 -7.65 -9.74
C ARG A 341 -6.48 -6.22 -9.59
N ILE A 342 -5.38 -5.88 -10.25
CA ILE A 342 -4.86 -4.50 -10.27
C ILE A 342 -5.90 -3.56 -10.90
N GLY A 343 -6.48 -3.94 -12.03
CA GLY A 343 -7.53 -3.16 -12.67
C GLY A 343 -8.73 -2.90 -11.77
N LEU A 344 -9.23 -3.92 -11.08
CA LEU A 344 -10.33 -3.80 -10.12
C LEU A 344 -9.98 -2.87 -8.94
N THR A 345 -8.78 -3.00 -8.40
CA THR A 345 -8.31 -2.18 -7.28
C THR A 345 -8.20 -0.72 -7.68
N LEU A 346 -7.64 -0.43 -8.85
CA LEU A 346 -7.43 0.94 -9.33
C LEU A 346 -8.71 1.63 -9.82
N GLN A 347 -9.77 0.89 -10.14
CA GLN A 347 -11.10 1.49 -10.35
C GLN A 347 -11.62 2.17 -9.09
N LYS A 348 -11.22 1.70 -7.93
CA LYS A 348 -11.72 2.15 -6.64
C LYS A 348 -10.88 3.27 -6.02
N GLU A 349 -9.57 3.17 -6.09
CA GLU A 349 -8.65 4.08 -5.41
C GLU A 349 -7.28 4.11 -6.08
N ALA A 350 -6.53 5.18 -5.82
CA ALA A 350 -5.11 5.22 -6.15
C ALA A 350 -4.32 4.38 -5.15
N VAL A 351 -3.38 3.58 -5.63
CA VAL A 351 -2.55 2.69 -4.82
C VAL A 351 -1.08 2.88 -5.15
N SER A 352 -0.21 2.80 -4.16
CA SER A 352 1.22 2.90 -4.39
C SER A 352 1.74 1.74 -5.24
N ALA A 353 2.71 2.03 -6.11
CA ALA A 353 3.35 1.03 -6.95
C ALA A 353 4.00 -0.08 -6.11
N GLN A 354 4.65 0.28 -5.00
CA GLN A 354 5.24 -0.69 -4.09
C GLN A 354 4.19 -1.62 -3.48
N ALA A 355 3.02 -1.08 -3.09
CA ALA A 355 1.94 -1.90 -2.54
C ALA A 355 1.41 -2.90 -3.56
N LEU A 356 1.25 -2.51 -4.82
CA LEU A 356 0.83 -3.40 -5.90
C LEU A 356 1.88 -4.47 -6.19
N MET A 357 3.15 -4.08 -6.29
CA MET A 357 4.26 -5.01 -6.52
C MET A 357 4.39 -6.03 -5.39
N TRP A 358 4.28 -5.59 -4.15
CA TRP A 358 4.33 -6.49 -3.00
C TRP A 358 3.12 -7.43 -2.95
N SER A 359 1.91 -6.87 -3.04
CA SER A 359 0.68 -7.66 -2.93
C SER A 359 0.58 -8.75 -4.00
N GLU A 360 0.99 -8.45 -5.24
CA GLU A 360 0.96 -9.37 -6.37
C GLU A 360 2.30 -10.04 -6.65
N GLN A 361 3.35 -9.71 -5.91
CA GLN A 361 4.72 -10.22 -6.10
C GLN A 361 5.22 -10.01 -7.54
N LEU A 362 5.21 -8.76 -7.99
CA LEU A 362 5.60 -8.34 -9.32
C LEU A 362 6.92 -7.56 -9.31
N THR A 363 7.67 -7.68 -10.42
CA THR A 363 8.77 -6.79 -10.75
C THR A 363 8.25 -5.45 -11.29
N GLU A 364 9.12 -4.43 -11.37
CA GLU A 364 8.79 -3.15 -12.01
C GLU A 364 8.27 -3.33 -13.44
N ASN A 365 8.90 -4.18 -14.23
CA ASN A 365 8.50 -4.43 -15.61
C ASN A 365 7.12 -5.11 -15.69
N GLN A 366 6.87 -6.07 -14.83
CA GLN A 366 5.57 -6.76 -14.76
C GLN A 366 4.45 -5.81 -14.35
N LEU A 367 4.71 -4.89 -13.41
CA LEU A 367 3.74 -3.86 -13.05
C LEU A 367 3.48 -2.92 -14.23
N ALA A 368 4.52 -2.46 -14.91
CA ALA A 368 4.38 -1.59 -16.08
C ALA A 368 3.53 -2.25 -17.19
N GLU A 369 3.75 -3.53 -17.47
CA GLU A 369 2.95 -4.30 -18.43
C GLU A 369 1.49 -4.41 -17.99
N ALA A 370 1.23 -4.70 -16.72
CA ALA A 370 -0.13 -4.80 -16.17
C ALA A 370 -0.89 -3.46 -16.27
N LEU A 371 -0.24 -2.36 -15.91
CA LEU A 371 -0.83 -1.03 -16.02
C LEU A 371 -1.14 -0.67 -17.48
N ALA A 372 -0.21 -0.95 -18.40
CA ALA A 372 -0.40 -0.69 -19.82
C ALA A 372 -1.57 -1.49 -20.40
N GLU A 373 -1.70 -2.77 -20.06
CA GLU A 373 -2.78 -3.63 -20.54
C GLU A 373 -4.15 -3.16 -20.04
N ASN A 374 -4.23 -2.68 -18.80
CA ASN A 374 -5.47 -2.12 -18.25
C ASN A 374 -5.77 -0.69 -18.71
N GLY A 375 -4.82 0.01 -19.31
CA GLY A 375 -4.92 1.44 -19.58
C GLY A 375 -4.84 2.30 -18.30
N ASP A 376 -4.25 1.77 -17.25
CA ASP A 376 -3.99 2.48 -16.00
C ASP A 376 -2.73 3.35 -16.10
N ILE A 377 -2.61 4.31 -15.19
CA ILE A 377 -1.57 5.33 -15.24
C ILE A 377 -0.76 5.28 -13.95
N ARG A 378 0.54 5.58 -14.09
CA ARG A 378 1.44 5.78 -12.96
C ARG A 378 2.00 7.20 -12.99
N PHE A 379 1.89 7.91 -11.87
CA PHE A 379 2.58 9.15 -11.60
C PHE A 379 3.44 8.97 -10.34
N GLN A 380 4.76 9.03 -10.50
CA GLN A 380 5.73 8.74 -9.44
C GLN A 380 5.43 7.37 -8.82
N ASN A 381 5.11 7.33 -7.54
CA ASN A 381 4.80 6.09 -6.83
C ASN A 381 3.30 5.74 -6.82
N TRP A 382 2.45 6.52 -7.47
CA TRP A 382 1.00 6.30 -7.46
C TRP A 382 0.49 5.74 -8.77
N CYS A 383 -0.30 4.67 -8.65
CA CYS A 383 -1.01 4.07 -9.77
C CYS A 383 -2.51 4.37 -9.62
N PHE A 384 -3.16 4.69 -10.70
CA PHE A 384 -4.58 5.06 -10.70
C PHE A 384 -5.24 4.79 -12.05
N ASN A 385 -6.56 4.70 -12.03
CA ASN A 385 -7.38 4.54 -13.22
C ASN A 385 -7.83 5.92 -13.73
N ARG A 386 -8.11 6.02 -15.03
CA ARG A 386 -8.62 7.28 -15.62
C ARG A 386 -9.97 7.71 -15.04
N ASP A 387 -10.83 6.77 -14.66
CA ASP A 387 -12.11 7.09 -14.03
C ASP A 387 -11.92 7.68 -12.63
N TYR A 388 -10.93 7.18 -11.88
CA TYR A 388 -10.51 7.81 -10.62
C TYR A 388 -10.06 9.26 -10.84
N GLN A 389 -9.22 9.51 -11.83
CA GLN A 389 -8.77 10.86 -12.16
C GLN A 389 -9.94 11.77 -12.53
N ARG A 390 -10.87 11.31 -13.36
CA ARG A 390 -12.08 12.06 -13.71
C ARG A 390 -12.94 12.40 -12.50
N GLU A 391 -13.13 11.44 -11.62
CA GLU A 391 -13.89 11.63 -10.39
C GLU A 391 -13.24 12.69 -9.50
N LYS A 392 -11.93 12.63 -9.29
CA LYS A 392 -11.20 13.60 -8.47
C LYS A 392 -11.17 14.98 -9.13
N THR A 393 -10.99 15.05 -10.43
CA THR A 393 -11.09 16.28 -11.22
C THR A 393 -12.47 16.92 -11.05
N GLN A 394 -13.54 16.13 -11.13
CA GLN A 394 -14.90 16.63 -10.94
C GLN A 394 -15.15 17.09 -9.50
N GLN A 395 -14.62 16.40 -8.51
CA GLN A 395 -14.68 16.82 -7.11
C GLN A 395 -14.00 18.17 -6.88
N ILE A 396 -12.86 18.40 -7.53
CA ILE A 396 -12.13 19.66 -7.48
C ILE A 396 -12.97 20.80 -8.10
N LEU A 397 -13.53 20.56 -9.29
CA LEU A 397 -14.39 21.55 -9.97
C LEU A 397 -15.63 21.88 -9.15
N THR A 398 -16.28 20.88 -8.59
CA THR A 398 -17.47 21.05 -7.74
C THR A 398 -17.14 21.83 -6.46
N ALA A 399 -16.03 21.52 -5.81
CA ALA A 399 -15.60 22.23 -4.61
C ALA A 399 -15.33 23.72 -4.88
N LEU A 400 -14.68 24.02 -6.02
CA LEU A 400 -14.46 25.41 -6.43
C LEU A 400 -15.75 26.12 -6.79
N ALA A 401 -16.66 25.49 -7.52
CA ALA A 401 -17.96 26.06 -7.86
C ALA A 401 -18.76 26.41 -6.59
N THR A 402 -18.82 25.49 -5.64
CA THR A 402 -19.48 25.71 -4.34
C THR A 402 -18.81 26.84 -3.56
N TYR A 403 -17.49 26.89 -3.53
CA TYR A 403 -16.75 27.95 -2.87
C TYR A 403 -17.04 29.31 -3.50
N HIS A 404 -17.09 29.42 -4.84
CA HIS A 404 -17.40 30.66 -5.55
C HIS A 404 -18.83 31.13 -5.30
N GLU A 405 -19.78 30.22 -5.15
CA GLU A 405 -21.16 30.59 -4.77
C GLU A 405 -21.24 31.16 -3.36
N GLN A 406 -20.51 30.56 -2.41
CA GLN A 406 -20.51 30.97 -1.01
C GLN A 406 -19.64 32.21 -0.76
N HIS A 407 -18.62 32.44 -1.55
CA HIS A 407 -17.61 33.47 -1.37
C HIS A 407 -17.31 34.17 -2.71
N ASN A 408 -18.33 34.77 -3.29
CA ASN A 408 -18.25 35.39 -4.61
C ASN A 408 -17.31 36.61 -4.68
N ASP A 409 -16.95 37.16 -3.53
CA ASP A 409 -16.01 38.26 -3.36
C ASP A 409 -14.54 37.80 -3.15
N GLN A 410 -14.28 36.50 -3.16
CA GLN A 410 -12.94 35.92 -3.03
C GLN A 410 -12.42 35.47 -4.39
N LEU A 411 -11.12 35.65 -4.62
CA LEU A 411 -10.48 35.21 -5.88
C LEU A 411 -10.54 33.70 -6.07
N GLY A 412 -10.27 32.96 -5.02
CA GLY A 412 -10.26 31.51 -5.07
C GLY A 412 -9.63 30.87 -3.84
N LEU A 413 -9.11 29.69 -4.02
CA LEU A 413 -8.50 28.89 -2.96
C LEU A 413 -7.00 28.65 -3.23
N SER A 414 -6.21 28.50 -2.16
CA SER A 414 -4.87 27.96 -2.27
C SER A 414 -4.94 26.48 -2.66
N LYS A 415 -3.89 25.96 -3.28
CA LYS A 415 -3.78 24.55 -3.65
C LYS A 415 -4.02 23.63 -2.45
N ALA A 416 -3.40 23.92 -1.31
CA ALA A 416 -3.54 23.14 -0.08
C ALA A 416 -4.97 23.13 0.47
N ARG A 417 -5.66 24.27 0.44
CA ARG A 417 -7.04 24.35 0.91
C ARG A 417 -8.01 23.65 -0.03
N LEU A 418 -7.81 23.79 -1.33
CA LEU A 418 -8.60 23.09 -2.34
C LEU A 418 -8.47 21.57 -2.18
N TYR A 419 -7.26 21.07 -2.00
CA TYR A 419 -7.01 19.67 -1.69
C TYR A 419 -7.81 19.19 -0.47
N ARG A 420 -7.75 19.92 0.63
CA ARG A 420 -8.46 19.54 1.88
C ARG A 420 -9.98 19.55 1.75
N ILE A 421 -10.53 20.48 0.99
CA ILE A 421 -11.98 20.59 0.80
C ILE A 421 -12.50 19.54 -0.17
N ALA A 422 -11.79 19.31 -1.28
CA ALA A 422 -12.28 18.50 -2.39
C ALA A 422 -11.93 17.01 -2.24
N THR A 423 -10.73 16.69 -1.78
CA THR A 423 -10.11 15.36 -1.92
C THR A 423 -9.32 14.93 -0.69
N LEU A 424 -9.80 15.30 0.50
CA LEU A 424 -9.16 14.92 1.76
C LEU A 424 -8.95 13.39 1.83
N ASN A 425 -7.81 12.98 2.37
CA ASN A 425 -7.36 11.58 2.48
C ASN A 425 -6.91 10.93 1.16
N GLN A 426 -6.86 11.68 0.06
CA GLN A 426 -6.18 11.22 -1.14
C GLN A 426 -4.69 11.59 -1.10
N PRO A 427 -3.83 10.95 -1.91
CA PRO A 427 -2.41 11.33 -1.96
C PRO A 427 -2.24 12.79 -2.41
N GLU A 428 -1.65 13.62 -1.55
CA GLU A 428 -1.55 15.06 -1.78
C GLU A 428 -0.77 15.40 -3.06
N ASN A 429 0.39 14.77 -3.27
CA ASN A 429 1.21 15.00 -4.45
C ASN A 429 0.51 14.57 -5.76
N LEU A 430 -0.30 13.53 -5.72
CA LEU A 430 -1.08 13.07 -6.88
C LEU A 430 -2.18 14.08 -7.22
N ILE A 431 -2.92 14.55 -6.22
CA ILE A 431 -3.97 15.55 -6.42
C ILE A 431 -3.37 16.88 -6.92
N TYR A 432 -2.21 17.28 -6.40
CA TYR A 432 -1.49 18.45 -6.90
C TYR A 432 -1.08 18.27 -8.37
N HIS A 433 -0.67 17.09 -8.76
CA HIS A 433 -0.41 16.77 -10.16
C HIS A 433 -1.68 16.93 -11.02
N PHE A 434 -2.83 16.45 -10.56
CA PHE A 434 -4.10 16.64 -11.27
C PHE A 434 -4.47 18.12 -11.40
N ILE A 435 -4.24 18.92 -10.37
CA ILE A 435 -4.47 20.37 -10.40
C ILE A 435 -3.57 21.03 -11.44
N GLU A 436 -2.28 20.66 -11.52
CA GLU A 436 -1.36 21.19 -12.54
C GLU A 436 -1.82 20.84 -13.97
N GLU A 437 -2.26 19.59 -14.20
CA GLU A 437 -2.83 19.21 -15.49
C GLU A 437 -4.10 19.99 -15.82
N MET A 438 -4.97 20.23 -14.85
CA MET A 438 -6.19 21.03 -15.01
C MET A 438 -5.87 22.48 -15.38
N LEU A 439 -4.81 23.06 -14.81
CA LEU A 439 -4.33 24.38 -15.16
C LEU A 439 -3.79 24.42 -16.60
N ASP A 440 -3.00 23.43 -16.99
CA ASP A 440 -2.44 23.32 -18.34
C ASP A 440 -3.54 23.14 -19.41
N GLU A 441 -4.60 22.41 -19.09
CA GLU A 441 -5.74 22.19 -19.97
C GLU A 441 -6.77 23.32 -19.95
N GLY A 442 -6.60 24.33 -19.11
CA GLY A 442 -7.49 25.47 -18.99
C GLY A 442 -8.79 25.20 -18.23
N GLN A 443 -8.92 24.08 -17.55
CA GLN A 443 -10.09 23.77 -16.67
C GLN A 443 -10.08 24.60 -15.39
N LEU A 444 -8.91 25.00 -14.95
CA LEU A 444 -8.67 25.93 -13.84
C LEU A 444 -7.80 27.08 -14.30
N GLN A 445 -7.87 28.17 -13.57
CA GLN A 445 -6.95 29.30 -13.69
C GLN A 445 -6.36 29.65 -12.32
N GLN A 446 -5.17 30.24 -12.36
CA GLN A 446 -4.50 30.73 -11.17
C GLN A 446 -4.20 32.23 -11.32
N THR A 447 -4.68 33.01 -10.37
CA THR A 447 -4.43 34.45 -10.32
C THR A 447 -3.82 34.79 -8.96
N ARG A 448 -2.62 35.34 -8.95
CA ARG A 448 -1.90 35.72 -7.72
C ARG A 448 -1.79 34.56 -6.69
N GLY A 449 -1.60 33.34 -7.20
CA GLY A 449 -1.52 32.15 -6.35
C GLY A 449 -2.85 31.52 -5.97
N TRP A 450 -3.98 32.14 -6.30
CA TRP A 450 -5.32 31.63 -6.02
C TRP A 450 -5.90 30.86 -7.19
N LEU A 451 -6.35 29.64 -6.92
CA LEU A 451 -7.00 28.77 -7.90
C LEU A 451 -8.49 29.12 -7.99
N HIS A 452 -9.00 29.24 -9.20
CA HIS A 452 -10.40 29.54 -9.45
C HIS A 452 -10.86 28.93 -10.79
N LEU A 453 -12.18 28.87 -10.95
CA LEU A 453 -12.77 28.50 -12.25
C LEU A 453 -12.53 29.62 -13.26
N PRO A 454 -12.36 29.30 -14.57
CA PRO A 454 -12.17 30.30 -15.62
C PRO A 454 -13.30 31.33 -15.70
N SER A 455 -14.53 30.90 -15.40
CA SER A 455 -15.72 31.75 -15.42
C SER A 455 -15.84 32.66 -14.20
N HIS A 456 -15.08 32.40 -13.15
CA HIS A 456 -15.17 33.20 -11.92
C HIS A 456 -14.33 34.47 -12.03
N LYS A 457 -14.97 35.59 -11.86
CA LYS A 457 -14.34 36.91 -11.80
C LYS A 457 -14.98 37.71 -10.68
N ILE A 458 -14.14 38.36 -9.88
CA ILE A 458 -14.61 39.38 -8.98
C ILE A 458 -14.87 40.62 -9.83
N GLN A 459 -16.09 41.12 -9.80
CA GLN A 459 -16.49 42.31 -10.53
C GLN A 459 -17.31 43.23 -9.62
N PHE A 460 -17.24 44.53 -9.89
CA PHE A 460 -18.20 45.47 -9.29
C PHE A 460 -19.57 45.27 -9.93
N SER A 461 -20.61 45.30 -9.12
CA SER A 461 -21.96 45.51 -9.61
C SER A 461 -22.10 46.89 -10.22
N ALA A 462 -23.18 47.19 -10.94
CA ALA A 462 -23.44 48.53 -11.47
C ALA A 462 -23.43 49.62 -10.39
N GLU A 463 -24.02 49.34 -9.22
CA GLU A 463 -24.01 50.21 -8.07
C GLU A 463 -22.63 50.39 -7.48
N GLU A 464 -21.86 49.32 -7.36
CA GLU A 464 -20.48 49.32 -6.89
C GLU A 464 -19.57 50.08 -7.87
N GLN A 465 -19.80 49.97 -9.18
CA GLN A 465 -19.06 50.72 -10.18
C GLN A 465 -19.25 52.23 -10.02
N SER A 466 -20.49 52.68 -9.73
CA SER A 466 -20.78 54.05 -9.42
C SER A 466 -20.10 54.53 -8.14
N LEU A 467 -20.12 53.68 -7.11
CA LEU A 467 -19.43 53.94 -5.84
C LEU A 467 -17.90 54.01 -6.07
N TRP A 468 -17.34 53.17 -6.93
CA TRP A 468 -15.93 53.23 -7.28
C TRP A 468 -15.53 54.55 -7.91
N GLN A 469 -16.34 55.08 -8.80
CA GLN A 469 -16.07 56.40 -9.40
C GLN A 469 -16.02 57.50 -8.36
N ALA A 470 -16.93 57.45 -7.36
CA ALA A 470 -16.94 58.39 -6.24
C ALA A 470 -15.68 58.23 -5.36
N VAL A 471 -15.29 56.97 -5.06
CA VAL A 471 -14.08 56.65 -4.27
C VAL A 471 -12.83 57.16 -5.00
N LEU A 472 -12.73 56.90 -6.30
CA LEU A 472 -11.62 57.37 -7.13
C LEU A 472 -11.47 58.88 -7.12
N ALA A 473 -12.58 59.62 -7.22
CA ALA A 473 -12.58 61.08 -7.13
C ALA A 473 -12.02 61.59 -5.79
N GLU A 474 -12.33 60.91 -4.68
CA GLU A 474 -11.77 61.29 -3.36
C GLU A 474 -10.25 61.04 -3.30
N PHE A 475 -9.74 59.94 -3.90
CA PHE A 475 -8.31 59.70 -4.00
C PHE A 475 -7.59 60.75 -4.89
N GLU A 476 -8.22 61.22 -5.95
CA GLU A 476 -7.71 62.30 -6.77
C GLU A 476 -7.57 63.63 -5.99
N LYS A 477 -8.60 63.97 -5.17
CA LYS A 477 -8.54 65.11 -4.26
C LYS A 477 -7.46 64.98 -3.19
N ALA A 478 -7.10 63.78 -2.81
CA ALA A 478 -6.10 63.51 -1.80
C ALA A 478 -4.65 63.64 -2.33
N HIS A 479 -4.46 63.89 -3.62
CA HIS A 479 -3.15 64.10 -4.27
C HIS A 479 -2.12 63.04 -3.90
N GLY A 480 -2.45 61.77 -4.07
CA GLY A 480 -1.57 60.63 -3.87
C GLY A 480 -1.42 60.16 -2.43
N GLN A 481 -2.14 60.75 -1.48
CA GLN A 481 -2.16 60.28 -0.07
C GLN A 481 -3.09 59.10 0.15
N ALA A 482 -2.85 58.35 1.21
CA ALA A 482 -3.73 57.27 1.65
C ALA A 482 -4.96 57.84 2.35
N ILE A 483 -6.07 57.10 2.27
CA ILE A 483 -7.34 57.46 2.92
C ILE A 483 -7.75 56.31 3.83
N TRP A 484 -8.22 56.69 5.03
CA TRP A 484 -8.85 55.77 5.97
C TRP A 484 -10.27 55.41 5.53
N VAL A 485 -10.68 54.14 5.76
CA VAL A 485 -12.06 53.70 5.50
C VAL A 485 -13.08 54.64 6.15
N ARG A 486 -12.86 55.03 7.40
CA ARG A 486 -13.73 55.96 8.14
C ARG A 486 -13.87 57.30 7.43
N ASP A 487 -12.79 57.84 6.97
CA ASP A 487 -12.78 59.16 6.30
C ASP A 487 -13.45 59.08 4.92
N MET A 488 -13.25 58.01 4.20
CA MET A 488 -13.95 57.75 2.93
C MET A 488 -15.45 57.57 3.13
N ALA A 489 -15.86 56.82 4.14
CA ALA A 489 -17.28 56.62 4.51
C ALA A 489 -17.95 57.96 4.84
N THR A 490 -17.28 58.82 5.59
CA THR A 490 -17.77 60.17 5.94
C THR A 490 -17.88 61.05 4.70
N ALA A 491 -16.86 61.06 3.85
CA ALA A 491 -16.84 61.89 2.63
C ALA A 491 -17.94 61.52 1.63
N LEU A 492 -18.31 60.24 1.57
CA LEU A 492 -19.31 59.70 0.62
C LEU A 492 -20.65 59.43 1.26
N ALA A 493 -20.86 59.80 2.56
CA ALA A 493 -22.06 59.57 3.31
C ALA A 493 -22.53 58.10 3.29
N GLN A 494 -21.60 57.15 3.44
CA GLN A 494 -21.81 55.70 3.46
C GLN A 494 -21.61 55.15 4.88
N ASP A 495 -22.22 54.00 5.15
CA ASP A 495 -21.93 53.24 6.36
C ASP A 495 -20.49 52.77 6.36
N GLU A 496 -19.80 52.84 7.51
CA GLU A 496 -18.40 52.50 7.62
C GLU A 496 -18.14 51.01 7.29
N SER A 497 -19.03 50.12 7.72
CA SER A 497 -18.90 48.66 7.41
C SER A 497 -19.06 48.39 5.91
N VAL A 498 -20.02 49.06 5.28
CA VAL A 498 -20.25 48.94 3.82
C VAL A 498 -19.03 49.45 3.07
N MET A 499 -18.51 50.62 3.46
CA MET A 499 -17.32 51.20 2.84
C MET A 499 -16.07 50.31 3.03
N ARG A 500 -15.91 49.73 4.24
CA ARG A 500 -14.81 48.81 4.53
C ARG A 500 -14.85 47.60 3.60
N ASN A 501 -15.99 46.93 3.51
CA ASN A 501 -16.16 45.77 2.62
C ASN A 501 -15.91 46.15 1.16
N PHE A 502 -16.39 47.29 0.72
CA PHE A 502 -16.19 47.79 -0.62
C PHE A 502 -14.72 48.09 -0.92
N MET A 503 -14.00 48.79 -0.05
CA MET A 503 -12.60 49.14 -0.26
C MET A 503 -11.73 47.88 -0.23
N TYR A 504 -11.99 46.90 0.59
CA TYR A 504 -11.29 45.62 0.57
C TYR A 504 -11.62 44.83 -0.71
N LYS A 505 -12.85 44.88 -1.20
CA LYS A 505 -13.19 44.31 -2.52
C LYS A 505 -12.42 44.99 -3.65
N ALA A 506 -12.32 46.31 -3.66
CA ALA A 506 -11.51 47.06 -4.60
C ALA A 506 -10.02 46.69 -4.49
N GLY A 507 -9.55 46.37 -3.29
CA GLY A 507 -8.21 45.84 -3.05
C GLY A 507 -7.98 44.50 -3.70
N LYS A 508 -8.94 43.60 -3.59
CA LYS A 508 -8.90 42.27 -4.24
C LYS A 508 -8.91 42.39 -5.77
N LEU A 509 -9.63 43.36 -6.30
CA LEU A 509 -9.64 43.67 -7.74
C LEU A 509 -8.36 44.34 -8.22
N GLY A 510 -7.46 44.74 -7.33
CA GLY A 510 -6.20 45.34 -7.68
C GLY A 510 -6.23 46.86 -7.82
N TYR A 511 -7.33 47.52 -7.48
CA TYR A 511 -7.45 48.98 -7.58
C TYR A 511 -6.91 49.74 -6.37
N LEU A 512 -7.05 49.13 -5.19
CA LEU A 512 -6.59 49.69 -3.92
C LEU A 512 -5.60 48.76 -3.23
N THR A 513 -4.73 49.35 -2.40
CA THR A 513 -3.76 48.60 -1.60
C THR A 513 -3.79 49.08 -0.16
N PRO A 514 -4.15 48.21 0.82
CA PRO A 514 -4.06 48.57 2.23
C PRO A 514 -2.60 48.53 2.69
N ILE A 515 -2.10 49.61 3.27
CA ILE A 515 -0.77 49.68 3.87
C ILE A 515 -0.76 49.33 5.36
N VAL A 516 -1.84 49.61 6.03
CA VAL A 516 -2.19 49.16 7.36
C VAL A 516 -3.70 48.84 7.35
N LYS A 517 -4.22 48.23 8.41
CA LYS A 517 -5.64 47.95 8.53
C LYS A 517 -6.45 49.23 8.29
N ASP A 518 -7.42 49.14 7.36
CA ASP A 518 -8.39 50.23 7.04
C ASP A 518 -7.79 51.52 6.46
N ARG A 519 -6.53 51.51 5.99
CA ARG A 519 -5.92 52.63 5.32
C ARG A 519 -5.35 52.22 3.96
N PHE A 520 -5.84 52.85 2.90
CA PHE A 520 -5.58 52.47 1.50
C PHE A 520 -4.91 53.55 0.69
N PHE A 521 -4.01 53.13 -0.18
CA PHE A 521 -3.60 53.88 -1.35
C PHE A 521 -4.26 53.34 -2.62
N LEU A 522 -4.34 54.14 -3.66
CA LEU A 522 -4.48 53.61 -5.01
C LEU A 522 -3.29 52.68 -5.30
N THR A 523 -3.52 51.52 -5.86
CA THR A 523 -2.45 50.57 -6.21
C THR A 523 -1.47 51.21 -7.21
N GLU A 524 -1.96 51.98 -8.15
CA GLU A 524 -1.16 52.77 -9.09
C GLU A 524 -0.19 53.68 -8.36
N SER A 525 -0.61 54.35 -7.29
CA SER A 525 0.25 55.17 -6.45
C SER A 525 1.36 54.37 -5.77
N ILE A 526 1.05 53.17 -5.28
CA ILE A 526 2.05 52.26 -4.69
C ILE A 526 3.14 51.89 -5.69
N TYR A 527 2.80 51.58 -6.92
CA TYR A 527 3.77 51.31 -7.98
C TYR A 527 4.59 52.56 -8.32
N ALA A 528 3.97 53.70 -8.36
CA ALA A 528 4.68 54.99 -8.59
C ALA A 528 5.68 55.25 -7.46
N TYR A 529 5.32 55.01 -6.21
CA TYR A 529 6.20 55.19 -5.05
C TYR A 529 7.33 54.17 -5.01
N ALA A 530 7.07 52.92 -5.42
CA ALA A 530 8.12 51.91 -5.56
C ALA A 530 9.15 52.33 -6.60
N ARG A 531 8.71 52.84 -7.75
CA ARG A 531 9.61 53.39 -8.77
C ARG A 531 10.42 54.59 -8.26
N LEU A 532 9.78 55.51 -7.56
CA LEU A 532 10.46 56.67 -6.97
C LEU A 532 11.51 56.22 -5.94
N ILE A 533 11.19 55.27 -5.08
CA ILE A 533 12.15 54.72 -4.10
C ILE A 533 13.34 54.09 -4.82
N LYS A 534 13.11 53.34 -5.87
CA LYS A 534 14.19 52.74 -6.68
C LYS A 534 15.11 53.80 -7.27
N GLU A 535 14.55 54.89 -7.81
CA GLU A 535 15.32 56.03 -8.30
C GLU A 535 16.10 56.74 -7.19
N MET A 536 15.46 57.02 -6.04
CA MET A 536 16.11 57.64 -4.90
C MET A 536 17.23 56.81 -4.28
N ALA A 537 17.06 55.49 -4.27
CA ALA A 537 18.08 54.56 -3.76
C ALA A 537 19.36 54.56 -4.59
N GLY A 538 19.25 54.79 -5.90
CA GLY A 538 20.38 54.88 -6.82
C GLY A 538 21.40 53.74 -6.66
N GLU A 539 22.68 54.08 -6.79
CA GLU A 539 23.77 53.10 -6.64
C GLU A 539 24.00 52.67 -5.18
N GLU A 540 23.64 53.49 -4.20
CA GLU A 540 23.81 53.19 -2.78
C GLU A 540 22.79 52.15 -2.29
N GLY A 541 21.68 51.96 -2.99
CA GLY A 541 20.65 50.95 -2.69
C GLY A 541 19.89 51.18 -1.37
N LYS A 542 19.88 52.40 -0.84
CA LYS A 542 19.22 52.72 0.44
C LYS A 542 18.44 54.05 0.34
N VAL A 543 17.38 54.14 1.11
CA VAL A 543 16.52 55.34 1.26
C VAL A 543 16.19 55.57 2.71
N ALA A 544 16.27 56.82 3.18
CA ALA A 544 15.84 57.21 4.51
C ALA A 544 14.37 57.69 4.47
N VAL A 545 13.65 57.47 5.56
CA VAL A 545 12.24 57.91 5.70
C VAL A 545 12.08 59.41 5.46
N ASN A 546 12.99 60.23 6.00
CA ASN A 546 12.92 61.66 5.86
C ASN A 546 13.10 62.14 4.40
N GLU A 547 13.96 61.48 3.63
CA GLU A 547 14.16 61.76 2.22
C GLU A 547 12.88 61.51 1.41
N LEU A 548 12.21 60.36 1.65
CA LEU A 548 10.95 60.04 1.01
C LEU A 548 9.83 60.98 1.43
N ARG A 549 9.77 61.30 2.74
CA ARG A 549 8.82 62.26 3.26
C ARG A 549 8.88 63.62 2.55
N ASP A 550 10.07 64.14 2.42
CA ASP A 550 10.29 65.43 1.80
C ASP A 550 9.97 65.41 0.30
N LYS A 551 10.31 64.27 -0.36
CA LYS A 551 10.03 64.09 -1.78
C LYS A 551 8.55 63.99 -2.09
N LEU A 552 7.79 63.28 -1.25
CA LEU A 552 6.34 63.05 -1.41
C LEU A 552 5.51 64.14 -0.75
N ASN A 553 6.09 64.97 0.13
CA ASN A 553 5.40 65.97 0.93
C ASN A 553 4.30 65.35 1.78
N PHE A 554 4.56 64.14 2.36
CA PHE A 554 3.66 63.45 3.24
C PHE A 554 3.94 63.75 4.72
N GLY A 555 2.96 63.51 5.59
CA GLY A 555 3.20 63.49 7.03
C GLY A 555 4.13 62.33 7.40
N ARG A 556 4.87 62.51 8.50
CA ARG A 556 5.84 61.50 8.97
C ARG A 556 5.20 60.09 9.20
N LYS A 557 4.01 60.07 9.87
CA LYS A 557 3.32 58.82 10.17
C LYS A 557 2.97 58.04 8.89
N LEU A 558 2.42 58.73 7.90
CA LEU A 558 2.06 58.09 6.63
C LEU A 558 3.31 57.57 5.88
N THR A 559 4.40 58.33 5.87
CA THR A 559 5.65 57.91 5.24
C THR A 559 6.24 56.66 5.91
N VAL A 560 6.21 56.60 7.26
CA VAL A 560 6.65 55.42 8.01
C VAL A 560 5.79 54.22 7.68
N GLN A 561 4.47 54.37 7.65
CA GLN A 561 3.56 53.27 7.29
C GLN A 561 3.79 52.75 5.87
N LEU A 562 4.05 53.64 4.92
CA LEU A 562 4.37 53.27 3.54
C LEU A 562 5.70 52.50 3.45
N MET A 563 6.73 52.96 4.14
CA MET A 563 8.04 52.27 4.16
C MET A 563 7.95 50.90 4.84
N GLU A 564 7.22 50.77 5.95
CA GLU A 564 6.97 49.48 6.62
C GLU A 564 6.16 48.53 5.74
N TYR A 565 5.21 49.03 4.95
CA TYR A 565 4.54 48.24 3.94
C TYR A 565 5.51 47.67 2.93
N PHE A 566 6.41 48.44 2.38
CA PHE A 566 7.43 47.96 1.46
C PHE A 566 8.41 46.97 2.09
N ASP A 567 8.73 47.14 3.38
CA ASP A 567 9.51 46.15 4.13
C ASP A 567 8.77 44.79 4.22
N ARG A 568 7.47 44.80 4.50
CA ARG A 568 6.65 43.58 4.57
C ARG A 568 6.50 42.87 3.23
N THR A 569 6.49 43.60 2.13
CA THR A 569 6.42 43.00 0.79
C THR A 569 7.74 42.35 0.35
N GLY A 570 8.83 42.62 1.03
CA GLY A 570 10.17 42.19 0.64
C GLY A 570 10.86 43.12 -0.36
N PHE A 571 10.21 44.18 -0.80
CA PHE A 571 10.81 45.19 -1.67
C PHE A 571 11.96 45.95 -0.99
N LEU A 572 11.75 46.28 0.30
CA LEU A 572 12.76 46.93 1.14
C LEU A 572 13.07 46.05 2.38
N ARG A 573 14.17 46.39 3.03
CA ARG A 573 14.56 45.86 4.33
C ARG A 573 15.10 46.98 5.21
N ARG A 574 14.51 47.16 6.38
CA ARG A 574 14.97 48.14 7.35
C ARG A 574 16.35 47.80 7.89
N LYS A 575 17.23 48.77 7.93
CA LYS A 575 18.55 48.69 8.55
C LYS A 575 18.85 50.01 9.29
N GLY A 576 18.57 50.04 10.60
CA GLY A 576 18.69 51.28 11.39
C GLY A 576 17.64 52.31 10.97
N ASN A 577 18.09 53.47 10.58
CA ASN A 577 17.25 54.58 10.06
C ASN A 577 17.02 54.52 8.56
N ASP A 578 17.71 53.62 7.85
CA ASP A 578 17.62 53.48 6.41
C ASP A 578 16.81 52.21 6.04
N HIS A 579 16.33 52.18 4.81
CA HIS A 579 15.70 51.02 4.18
C HIS A 579 16.50 50.65 2.93
N ILE A 580 16.90 49.40 2.85
CA ILE A 580 17.73 48.87 1.76
C ILE A 580 16.83 48.23 0.72
N LEU A 581 17.09 48.52 -0.57
CA LEU A 581 16.42 47.85 -1.67
C LEU A 581 16.85 46.39 -1.73
N ARG A 582 15.89 45.46 -1.55
CA ARG A 582 16.12 44.01 -1.43
C ARG A 582 15.76 43.25 -2.70
N ASP A 583 14.54 43.39 -3.17
CA ASP A 583 14.02 42.68 -4.34
C ASP A 583 13.43 43.67 -5.35
N LYS A 584 14.17 43.85 -6.43
CA LYS A 584 13.82 44.81 -7.49
C LYS A 584 12.61 44.35 -8.32
N ASP A 585 12.30 43.04 -8.28
CA ASP A 585 11.29 42.43 -9.13
C ASP A 585 9.92 42.34 -8.47
N THR A 586 9.81 42.65 -7.16
CA THR A 586 8.56 42.60 -6.40
C THR A 586 7.41 43.40 -7.03
N PHE A 587 7.70 44.45 -7.73
CA PHE A 587 6.74 45.35 -8.40
C PHE A 587 6.94 45.41 -9.92
N ASP A 588 7.64 44.46 -10.52
CA ASP A 588 7.92 44.43 -11.95
C ASP A 588 8.50 45.74 -12.50
N LEU A 589 9.47 46.31 -11.81
CA LEU A 589 10.05 47.63 -12.11
C LEU A 589 11.26 47.59 -13.05
#